data_efaba9f0f31ea1168bd99882e980a6b7
#
_entry.id   efaba9f0f31ea1168bd99882e980a6b7
#
_cell.length_a   1.000
_cell.length_b   1.000
_cell.length_c   1.000
_cell.angle_alpha   90.00
_cell.angle_beta   90.00
_cell.angle_gamma   90.00
#
_symmetry.space_group_name_H-M   'P 1'
#
loop_
_entity.id
_entity.type
_entity.pdbx_description
1 polymer ?
#
loop_
_entity_poly.entity_id
_entity_poly.type
_entity_poly.pdbx_seq_one_letter_code
_entity_poly.pdbx_strand_id
1 'polypeptide(L)'
;MLIQRATLLDGTTTKIRVGERIDEVGDRLTAWPGEGVLDAGGGTVLPGLHDHHVHVRSAASALDSFFVGPPGVSTKTQLAQLLSNATPGPDGWIRAVGYHESVAGELDRAALDAVVPRIPVRVQHRSGVLWILNSAALGRVGLAEHPDGRLRSADRGWSEALQRRETDLAELSRRITATGVTGVTDATPDLGAEDMVSLIVAHRRGEFRPRLRFLSPGKKILQDDHLDLDSLTDWIAEHHRDDRPVALHCVTAAQLVVTIAALRATGSHPLDRIEHAAVVPDDNLADLAELSRLGGLTVVTQPNFVAERGDQYLADVPPTEHSQLWRVASLLKAEVRVALSTDMPFGHGDPWTAMRAAVYRTTPSGAILGANECVSAREALTMFLGRPDQPDRARTVEAGQPGDLCVLTEPPATALAELDAGMVAATIIGGELVYFAM
;
A
#
# COMPACT_ATOMS: atom_id res chain seq x y z
N MET A 1 28.36 7.49 -7.91
CA MET A 1 28.66 7.51 -6.45
C MET A 1 29.24 6.17 -6.05
N LEU A 2 30.20 6.15 -5.10
CA LEU A 2 30.77 4.93 -4.53
C LEU A 2 30.26 4.74 -3.09
N ILE A 3 29.58 3.61 -2.81
CA ILE A 3 29.22 3.20 -1.45
C ILE A 3 30.34 2.31 -0.92
N GLN A 4 30.89 2.66 0.26
CA GLN A 4 31.96 1.92 0.91
C GLN A 4 31.45 1.22 2.16
N ARG A 5 32.15 0.16 2.59
CA ARG A 5 31.84 -0.63 3.78
C ARG A 5 30.36 -1.11 3.80
N ALA A 6 29.84 -1.50 2.64
CA ALA A 6 28.50 -2.08 2.50
C ALA A 6 28.51 -3.55 2.92
N THR A 7 27.48 -4.00 3.63
CA THR A 7 27.26 -5.42 3.90
C THR A 7 26.01 -5.88 3.18
N LEU A 8 26.10 -6.89 2.32
CA LEU A 8 24.94 -7.48 1.65
C LEU A 8 24.17 -8.41 2.59
N LEU A 9 22.93 -8.77 2.21
CA LEU A 9 22.08 -9.65 3.04
C LEU A 9 22.67 -11.03 3.36
N ASP A 10 23.59 -11.51 2.55
CA ASP A 10 24.32 -12.77 2.78
C ASP A 10 25.52 -12.62 3.75
N GLY A 11 25.79 -11.39 4.21
CA GLY A 11 26.91 -11.07 5.09
C GLY A 11 28.19 -10.66 4.35
N THR A 12 28.19 -10.65 3.01
CA THR A 12 29.35 -10.25 2.22
C THR A 12 29.60 -8.76 2.37
N THR A 13 30.79 -8.37 2.84
CA THR A 13 31.23 -6.97 2.87
C THR A 13 31.83 -6.59 1.53
N THR A 14 31.42 -5.47 0.96
CA THR A 14 31.83 -5.03 -0.39
C THR A 14 31.74 -3.52 -0.55
N LYS A 15 32.12 -3.05 -1.74
CA LYS A 15 31.86 -1.67 -2.21
C LYS A 15 30.97 -1.72 -3.44
N ILE A 16 30.17 -0.70 -3.64
CA ILE A 16 29.17 -0.64 -4.72
C ILE A 16 29.34 0.70 -5.43
N ARG A 17 29.61 0.67 -6.73
CA ARG A 17 29.55 1.86 -7.57
C ARG A 17 28.18 1.93 -8.22
N VAL A 18 27.48 3.04 -8.03
CA VAL A 18 26.10 3.21 -8.46
C VAL A 18 25.89 4.54 -9.17
N GLY A 19 25.24 4.45 -10.33
CA GLY A 19 24.62 5.50 -11.09
C GLY A 19 23.15 5.16 -11.31
N GLU A 20 22.58 5.44 -12.48
CA GLU A 20 21.22 5.00 -12.83
C GLU A 20 21.05 3.47 -12.68
N ARG A 21 22.17 2.75 -12.87
CA ARG A 21 22.30 1.33 -12.57
C ARG A 21 23.45 1.11 -11.59
N ILE A 22 23.49 -0.08 -11.01
CA ILE A 22 24.66 -0.55 -10.29
C ILE A 22 25.74 -0.87 -11.37
N ASP A 23 26.82 -0.11 -11.37
CA ASP A 23 27.90 -0.26 -12.35
C ASP A 23 28.83 -1.41 -11.98
N GLU A 24 29.24 -1.44 -10.71
CA GLU A 24 30.20 -2.43 -10.20
C GLU A 24 29.94 -2.78 -8.73
N VAL A 25 30.19 -4.04 -8.36
CA VAL A 25 30.21 -4.53 -6.99
C VAL A 25 31.53 -5.26 -6.76
N GLY A 26 32.30 -4.87 -5.75
CA GLY A 26 33.59 -5.51 -5.44
C GLY A 26 34.46 -4.77 -4.43
N ASP A 27 35.28 -5.51 -3.70
CA ASP A 27 36.05 -4.99 -2.55
C ASP A 27 37.18 -4.03 -2.96
N ARG A 28 37.68 -4.14 -4.21
CA ARG A 28 38.82 -3.38 -4.71
C ARG A 28 38.47 -2.02 -5.32
N LEU A 29 37.19 -1.66 -5.34
CA LEU A 29 36.77 -0.39 -5.90
C LEU A 29 37.37 0.78 -5.11
N THR A 30 37.89 1.77 -5.85
CA THR A 30 38.41 3.03 -5.31
C THR A 30 37.62 4.19 -5.91
N ALA A 31 37.40 5.23 -5.14
CA ALA A 31 36.73 6.42 -5.64
C ALA A 31 37.51 7.07 -6.80
N TRP A 32 36.79 7.49 -7.82
CA TRP A 32 37.34 8.31 -8.90
C TRP A 32 37.51 9.77 -8.44
N PRO A 33 38.38 10.54 -9.09
CA PRO A 33 38.45 11.96 -8.78
C PRO A 33 37.13 12.67 -8.95
N GLY A 34 36.61 13.29 -7.88
CA GLY A 34 35.34 13.97 -7.87
C GLY A 34 34.07 13.08 -7.68
N GLU A 35 34.26 11.77 -7.56
CA GLU A 35 33.17 10.86 -7.29
C GLU A 35 32.67 11.04 -5.85
N GLY A 36 31.32 11.20 -5.68
CA GLY A 36 30.71 11.20 -4.37
C GLY A 36 30.91 9.86 -3.65
N VAL A 37 31.20 9.90 -2.36
CA VAL A 37 31.41 8.70 -1.53
C VAL A 37 30.39 8.68 -0.40
N LEU A 38 29.66 7.57 -0.26
CA LEU A 38 28.81 7.26 0.89
C LEU A 38 29.45 6.14 1.69
N ASP A 39 29.62 6.34 2.98
CA ASP A 39 30.08 5.33 3.91
C ASP A 39 28.91 4.64 4.58
N ALA A 40 28.68 3.37 4.28
CA ALA A 40 27.63 2.57 4.89
C ALA A 40 27.95 2.09 6.32
N GLY A 41 29.18 2.35 6.81
CA GLY A 41 29.56 2.03 8.20
C GLY A 41 29.58 0.55 8.56
N GLY A 42 29.47 -0.36 7.61
CA GLY A 42 29.26 -1.80 7.83
C GLY A 42 27.76 -2.18 7.86
N GLY A 43 26.87 -1.22 7.68
CA GLY A 43 25.43 -1.44 7.62
C GLY A 43 24.98 -2.20 6.36
N THR A 44 23.74 -2.65 6.38
CA THR A 44 23.18 -3.46 5.30
C THR A 44 22.81 -2.58 4.10
N VAL A 45 23.21 -3.01 2.91
CA VAL A 45 22.75 -2.42 1.65
C VAL A 45 21.83 -3.40 0.93
N LEU A 46 20.63 -2.93 0.64
CA LEU A 46 19.55 -3.66 -0.02
C LEU A 46 19.18 -2.99 -1.35
N PRO A 47 18.58 -3.69 -2.32
CA PRO A 47 17.76 -3.00 -3.30
C PRO A 47 16.74 -2.13 -2.59
N GLY A 48 16.46 -0.94 -3.09
CA GLY A 48 15.44 -0.09 -2.50
C GLY A 48 14.09 -0.80 -2.47
N LEU A 49 13.30 -0.60 -1.43
CA LEU A 49 12.00 -1.25 -1.29
C LEU A 49 11.03 -0.78 -2.38
N HIS A 50 10.13 -1.66 -2.79
CA HIS A 50 9.02 -1.31 -3.67
C HIS A 50 7.70 -1.62 -2.97
N ASP A 51 6.86 -0.58 -2.78
CA ASP A 51 5.52 -0.80 -2.26
C ASP A 51 4.57 -1.12 -3.42
N HIS A 52 4.09 -2.37 -3.44
CA HIS A 52 3.39 -2.92 -4.58
C HIS A 52 1.91 -2.52 -4.68
N HIS A 53 1.37 -1.79 -3.70
CA HIS A 53 -0.02 -1.32 -3.71
C HIS A 53 -0.17 -0.09 -2.81
N VAL A 54 -0.27 1.09 -3.42
CA VAL A 54 -0.52 2.36 -2.74
C VAL A 54 -1.52 3.21 -3.53
N HIS A 55 -2.06 4.24 -2.89
CA HIS A 55 -2.91 5.24 -3.53
C HIS A 55 -2.27 6.62 -3.35
N VAL A 56 -1.37 6.99 -4.26
CA VAL A 56 -0.46 8.14 -4.11
C VAL A 56 -1.18 9.45 -3.80
N ARG A 57 -2.21 9.81 -4.59
CA ARG A 57 -2.96 11.05 -4.34
C ARG A 57 -3.77 11.01 -3.05
N SER A 58 -4.36 9.85 -2.74
CA SER A 58 -5.10 9.65 -1.49
C SER A 58 -4.16 9.75 -0.28
N ALA A 59 -2.94 9.20 -0.39
CA ALA A 59 -1.93 9.27 0.64
C ALA A 59 -1.43 10.71 0.86
N ALA A 60 -1.12 11.45 -0.21
CA ALA A 60 -0.76 12.85 -0.08
C ALA A 60 -1.90 13.68 0.55
N SER A 61 -3.16 13.43 0.15
CA SER A 61 -4.31 14.09 0.76
C SER A 61 -4.53 13.70 2.23
N ALA A 62 -4.13 12.49 2.63
CA ALA A 62 -4.28 12.03 4.00
C ALA A 62 -3.30 12.73 4.97
N LEU A 63 -2.17 13.26 4.47
CA LEU A 63 -1.20 14.00 5.29
C LEU A 63 -1.82 15.22 5.99
N ASP A 64 -2.79 15.85 5.34
CA ASP A 64 -3.51 17.03 5.85
C ASP A 64 -4.89 16.68 6.40
N SER A 65 -5.14 15.43 6.74
CA SER A 65 -6.45 14.97 7.20
C SER A 65 -6.38 14.56 8.67
N PHE A 66 -7.52 14.71 9.37
CA PHE A 66 -7.64 14.21 10.73
C PHE A 66 -7.93 12.71 10.68
N PHE A 67 -7.11 11.91 11.37
CA PHE A 67 -7.40 10.48 11.54
C PHE A 67 -8.43 10.29 12.66
N VAL A 68 -9.57 9.69 12.34
CA VAL A 68 -10.74 9.58 13.24
C VAL A 68 -11.16 8.14 13.51
N GLY A 69 -10.25 7.22 13.41
CA GLY A 69 -10.47 5.79 13.64
C GLY A 69 -9.57 5.19 14.73
N PRO A 70 -9.81 3.91 15.05
CA PRO A 70 -8.96 3.16 15.96
C PRO A 70 -7.51 3.04 15.45
N PRO A 71 -6.51 2.95 16.34
CA PRO A 71 -6.64 2.99 17.80
C PRO A 71 -6.70 4.42 18.40
N GLY A 72 -6.39 5.46 17.62
CA GLY A 72 -6.28 6.84 18.09
C GLY A 72 -7.63 7.44 18.56
N VAL A 73 -8.69 7.13 17.85
CA VAL A 73 -10.07 7.54 18.18
C VAL A 73 -10.94 6.28 18.28
N SER A 74 -11.41 5.97 19.49
CA SER A 74 -12.15 4.75 19.80
C SER A 74 -13.53 4.99 20.41
N THR A 75 -13.90 6.26 20.63
CA THR A 75 -15.19 6.62 21.24
C THR A 75 -15.86 7.81 20.53
N LYS A 76 -17.19 7.85 20.60
CA LYS A 76 -17.99 8.98 20.09
C LYS A 76 -17.56 10.32 20.69
N THR A 77 -17.19 10.34 21.98
CA THR A 77 -16.73 11.57 22.66
C THR A 77 -15.41 12.06 22.08
N GLN A 78 -14.45 11.16 21.87
CA GLN A 78 -13.16 11.53 21.25
C GLN A 78 -13.34 12.05 19.83
N LEU A 79 -14.20 11.38 19.02
CA LEU A 79 -14.54 11.85 17.68
C LEU A 79 -15.13 13.26 17.70
N ALA A 80 -16.11 13.51 18.56
CA ALA A 80 -16.73 14.83 18.70
C ALA A 80 -15.74 15.90 19.14
N GLN A 81 -14.89 15.62 20.13
CA GLN A 81 -13.83 16.53 20.57
C GLN A 81 -12.84 16.86 19.45
N LEU A 82 -12.38 15.85 18.71
CA LEU A 82 -11.45 16.05 17.62
C LEU A 82 -12.06 16.92 16.52
N LEU A 83 -13.27 16.59 16.07
CA LEU A 83 -13.94 17.33 15.00
C LEU A 83 -14.32 18.76 15.40
N SER A 84 -14.76 18.98 16.65
CA SER A 84 -15.11 20.32 17.15
C SER A 84 -13.89 21.25 17.28
N ASN A 85 -12.69 20.70 17.54
CA ASN A 85 -11.43 21.44 17.64
C ASN A 85 -10.66 21.50 16.32
N ALA A 86 -11.14 20.82 15.26
CA ALA A 86 -10.46 20.75 13.99
C ALA A 86 -10.44 22.12 13.30
N THR A 87 -9.27 22.51 12.81
CA THR A 87 -9.11 23.71 11.99
C THR A 87 -9.38 23.33 10.52
N PRO A 88 -10.27 24.04 9.82
CA PRO A 88 -10.50 23.80 8.40
C PRO A 88 -9.21 24.02 7.59
N GLY A 89 -9.04 23.23 6.55
CA GLY A 89 -7.97 23.42 5.57
C GLY A 89 -8.15 24.73 4.76
N PRO A 90 -7.19 25.06 3.88
CA PRO A 90 -7.26 26.26 3.03
C PRO A 90 -8.50 26.34 2.14
N ASP A 91 -9.09 25.19 1.80
CA ASP A 91 -10.35 25.04 1.06
C ASP A 91 -11.61 25.31 1.92
N GLY A 92 -11.43 25.52 3.21
CA GLY A 92 -12.50 25.72 4.19
C GLY A 92 -13.22 24.43 4.58
N TRP A 93 -12.63 23.25 4.35
CA TRP A 93 -13.17 21.95 4.71
C TRP A 93 -12.44 21.33 5.89
N ILE A 94 -13.16 20.59 6.72
CA ILE A 94 -12.59 19.59 7.62
C ILE A 94 -12.66 18.25 6.90
N ARG A 95 -11.49 17.67 6.61
CA ARG A 95 -11.36 16.33 6.04
C ARG A 95 -10.87 15.37 7.11
N ALA A 96 -11.66 14.34 7.37
CA ALA A 96 -11.32 13.26 8.29
C ALA A 96 -11.30 11.92 7.56
N VAL A 97 -10.43 11.01 8.00
CA VAL A 97 -10.22 9.69 7.36
C VAL A 97 -10.09 8.59 8.42
N GLY A 98 -10.28 7.34 7.99
CA GLY A 98 -10.07 6.19 8.85
C GLY A 98 -11.23 5.88 9.79
N TYR A 99 -12.42 6.47 9.60
CA TYR A 99 -13.58 6.18 10.43
C TYR A 99 -14.00 4.71 10.37
N HIS A 100 -14.46 4.21 11.49
CA HIS A 100 -15.10 2.90 11.61
C HIS A 100 -16.26 2.93 12.61
N GLU A 101 -17.27 2.09 12.40
CA GLU A 101 -18.50 2.02 13.19
C GLU A 101 -18.24 1.72 14.68
N SER A 102 -17.15 1.03 15.01
CA SER A 102 -16.76 0.79 16.42
C SER A 102 -16.51 2.06 17.23
N VAL A 103 -16.29 3.21 16.58
CA VAL A 103 -16.06 4.52 17.23
C VAL A 103 -17.37 5.15 17.71
N ALA A 104 -18.38 5.19 16.84
CA ALA A 104 -19.63 5.91 17.12
C ALA A 104 -20.88 5.29 16.47
N GLY A 105 -20.81 4.04 16.02
CA GLY A 105 -21.89 3.39 15.27
C GLY A 105 -22.00 3.88 13.83
N GLU A 106 -23.14 3.76 13.22
CA GLU A 106 -23.37 4.33 11.89
C GLU A 106 -23.39 5.85 11.98
N LEU A 107 -22.40 6.47 11.32
CA LEU A 107 -22.28 7.92 11.25
C LEU A 107 -23.09 8.45 10.08
N ASP A 108 -23.82 9.55 10.31
CA ASP A 108 -24.65 10.24 9.32
C ASP A 108 -24.47 11.77 9.39
N ARG A 109 -25.18 12.48 8.49
CA ARG A 109 -25.14 13.95 8.46
C ARG A 109 -25.63 14.57 9.77
N ALA A 110 -26.66 13.99 10.41
CA ALA A 110 -27.22 14.56 11.64
C ALA A 110 -26.24 14.45 12.82
N ALA A 111 -25.53 13.33 12.91
CA ALA A 111 -24.48 13.14 13.91
C ALA A 111 -23.31 14.13 13.71
N LEU A 112 -22.92 14.41 12.47
CA LEU A 112 -21.89 15.41 12.16
C LEU A 112 -22.37 16.84 12.40
N ASP A 113 -23.62 17.16 12.04
CA ASP A 113 -24.23 18.48 12.29
C ASP A 113 -24.33 18.82 13.78
N ALA A 114 -24.58 17.81 14.62
CA ALA A 114 -24.60 17.99 16.08
C ALA A 114 -23.24 18.41 16.66
N VAL A 115 -22.14 18.12 15.97
CA VAL A 115 -20.77 18.44 16.40
C VAL A 115 -20.25 19.68 15.68
N VAL A 116 -20.39 19.74 14.34
CA VAL A 116 -19.85 20.81 13.48
C VAL A 116 -20.91 21.27 12.47
N PRO A 117 -21.88 22.12 12.88
CA PRO A 117 -23.02 22.47 12.03
C PRO A 117 -22.71 23.43 10.88
N ARG A 118 -21.63 24.24 10.98
CA ARG A 118 -21.42 25.37 10.07
C ARG A 118 -20.24 25.22 9.11
N ILE A 119 -19.28 24.39 9.47
CA ILE A 119 -18.08 24.14 8.66
C ILE A 119 -18.32 22.86 7.86
N PRO A 120 -18.05 22.83 6.54
CA PRO A 120 -18.15 21.62 5.76
C PRO A 120 -17.21 20.53 6.30
N VAL A 121 -17.79 19.38 6.66
CA VAL A 121 -17.07 18.21 7.15
C VAL A 121 -17.31 17.05 6.21
N ARG A 122 -16.26 16.35 5.84
CA ARG A 122 -16.32 15.05 5.16
C ARG A 122 -15.47 14.04 5.89
N VAL A 123 -16.07 12.90 6.22
CA VAL A 123 -15.42 11.79 6.93
C VAL A 123 -15.36 10.58 6.00
N GLN A 124 -14.15 10.07 5.73
CA GLN A 124 -13.99 8.85 4.94
C GLN A 124 -13.99 7.64 5.87
N HIS A 125 -14.81 6.67 5.56
CA HIS A 125 -14.74 5.36 6.19
C HIS A 125 -13.43 4.67 5.81
N ARG A 126 -12.86 3.88 6.71
CA ARG A 126 -11.56 3.19 6.52
C ARG A 126 -11.52 2.22 5.32
N SER A 127 -12.69 1.80 4.81
CA SER A 127 -12.77 1.00 3.58
C SER A 127 -12.44 1.80 2.31
N GLY A 128 -12.38 3.13 2.40
CA GLY A 128 -12.16 4.01 1.25
C GLY A 128 -13.37 4.25 0.35
N VAL A 129 -14.44 3.44 0.46
CA VAL A 129 -15.60 3.50 -0.45
C VAL A 129 -16.75 4.37 0.04
N LEU A 130 -16.81 4.68 1.33
CA LEU A 130 -17.90 5.46 1.94
C LEU A 130 -17.39 6.80 2.46
N TRP A 131 -18.10 7.85 2.14
CA TRP A 131 -17.93 9.19 2.69
C TRP A 131 -19.18 9.63 3.41
N ILE A 132 -19.02 10.29 4.54
CA ILE A 132 -20.11 10.87 5.32
C ILE A 132 -19.90 12.38 5.35
N LEU A 133 -20.90 13.13 4.89
CA LEU A 133 -20.90 14.58 4.78
C LEU A 133 -21.95 15.20 5.72
N ASN A 134 -21.59 16.29 6.39
CA ASN A 134 -22.55 17.10 7.14
C ASN A 134 -23.41 17.99 6.20
N SER A 135 -24.43 18.67 6.73
CA SER A 135 -25.32 19.52 5.92
C SER A 135 -24.60 20.66 5.22
N ALA A 136 -23.60 21.27 5.87
CA ALA A 136 -22.79 22.34 5.26
C ALA A 136 -21.98 21.83 4.06
N ALA A 137 -21.45 20.61 4.16
CA ALA A 137 -20.72 19.94 3.08
C ALA A 137 -21.64 19.55 1.92
N LEU A 138 -22.79 18.95 2.23
CA LEU A 138 -23.81 18.59 1.22
C LEU A 138 -24.27 19.80 0.43
N GLY A 139 -24.49 20.93 1.11
CA GLY A 139 -24.84 22.18 0.42
C GLY A 139 -23.77 22.65 -0.56
N ARG A 140 -22.48 22.47 -0.24
CA ARG A 140 -21.37 22.85 -1.12
C ARG A 140 -21.23 21.98 -2.37
N VAL A 141 -21.62 20.71 -2.28
CA VAL A 141 -21.56 19.77 -3.43
C VAL A 141 -22.90 19.64 -4.18
N GLY A 142 -23.88 20.51 -3.89
CA GLY A 142 -25.16 20.50 -4.57
C GLY A 142 -26.12 19.39 -4.16
N LEU A 143 -25.90 18.74 -3.02
CA LEU A 143 -26.67 17.62 -2.49
C LEU A 143 -27.38 17.97 -1.16
N ALA A 144 -27.86 19.21 -0.99
CA ALA A 144 -28.46 19.68 0.25
C ALA A 144 -29.63 18.80 0.76
N GLU A 145 -30.38 18.20 -0.18
CA GLU A 145 -31.56 17.34 0.12
C GLU A 145 -31.18 15.86 0.36
N HIS A 146 -29.87 15.49 0.32
CA HIS A 146 -29.48 14.11 0.56
C HIS A 146 -29.89 13.65 1.97
N PRO A 147 -30.54 12.48 2.14
CA PRO A 147 -31.24 12.16 3.39
C PRO A 147 -30.29 12.00 4.59
N ASP A 148 -29.18 11.30 4.45
CA ASP A 148 -28.28 10.90 5.54
C ASP A 148 -26.82 11.35 5.36
N GLY A 149 -26.45 11.91 4.20
CA GLY A 149 -25.09 12.35 3.91
C GLY A 149 -24.08 11.23 3.65
N ARG A 150 -24.53 9.99 3.46
CA ARG A 150 -23.68 8.81 3.21
C ARG A 150 -23.52 8.59 1.70
N LEU A 151 -22.37 8.95 1.15
CA LEU A 151 -22.08 8.91 -0.28
C LEU A 151 -21.03 7.84 -0.58
N ARG A 152 -21.26 7.03 -1.60
CA ARG A 152 -20.25 6.07 -2.05
C ARG A 152 -19.25 6.74 -3.00
N SER A 153 -18.00 6.30 -2.96
CA SER A 153 -16.95 6.81 -3.86
C SER A 153 -17.28 6.54 -5.34
N ALA A 154 -18.08 5.51 -5.63
CA ALA A 154 -18.56 5.18 -6.97
C ALA A 154 -19.70 6.10 -7.45
N ASP A 155 -20.37 6.85 -6.55
CA ASP A 155 -21.42 7.80 -6.93
C ASP A 155 -20.74 8.99 -7.63
N ARG A 156 -20.82 9.01 -8.96
CA ARG A 156 -20.21 10.05 -9.78
C ARG A 156 -20.93 11.39 -9.59
N GLY A 157 -20.17 12.47 -9.60
CA GLY A 157 -20.67 13.85 -9.65
C GLY A 157 -20.42 14.66 -8.39
N TRP A 158 -20.58 14.13 -7.17
CA TRP A 158 -20.36 14.93 -5.96
C TRP A 158 -18.88 15.26 -5.72
N SER A 159 -17.99 14.32 -6.06
CA SER A 159 -16.55 14.53 -5.96
C SER A 159 -16.00 15.52 -6.99
N GLU A 160 -16.66 15.66 -8.14
CA GLU A 160 -16.31 16.64 -9.18
C GLU A 160 -16.60 18.08 -8.73
N ALA A 161 -17.59 18.27 -7.86
CA ALA A 161 -17.88 19.56 -7.24
C ALA A 161 -16.85 19.98 -6.17
N LEU A 162 -16.01 19.05 -5.72
CA LEU A 162 -14.88 19.36 -4.85
C LEU A 162 -13.77 20.04 -5.66
N GLN A 163 -13.33 21.21 -5.21
CA GLN A 163 -12.14 21.81 -5.80
C GLN A 163 -10.96 20.83 -5.69
N ARG A 164 -10.28 20.58 -6.80
CA ARG A 164 -9.04 19.80 -6.80
C ARG A 164 -8.05 20.51 -5.87
N ARG A 165 -7.73 19.86 -4.76
CA ARG A 165 -6.72 20.35 -3.84
C ARG A 165 -5.35 19.95 -4.38
N GLU A 166 -4.45 20.90 -4.46
CA GLU A 166 -3.03 20.58 -4.63
C GLU A 166 -2.59 19.75 -3.41
N THR A 167 -2.09 18.57 -3.67
CA THR A 167 -1.57 17.66 -2.64
C THR A 167 -0.07 17.83 -2.55
N ASP A 168 0.47 17.84 -1.33
CA ASP A 168 1.92 17.90 -1.12
C ASP A 168 2.59 16.56 -1.43
N LEU A 169 2.85 16.34 -2.71
CA LEU A 169 3.56 15.15 -3.20
C LEU A 169 5.03 15.15 -2.74
N ALA A 170 5.64 16.30 -2.50
CA ALA A 170 7.02 16.38 -2.04
C ALA A 170 7.14 15.90 -0.59
N GLU A 171 6.20 16.28 0.29
CA GLU A 171 6.15 15.77 1.66
C GLU A 171 5.88 14.27 1.69
N LEU A 172 4.93 13.77 0.88
CA LEU A 172 4.70 12.33 0.77
C LEU A 172 5.95 11.61 0.28
N SER A 173 6.60 12.13 -0.77
CA SER A 173 7.85 11.59 -1.32
C SER A 173 8.93 11.46 -0.23
N ARG A 174 9.12 12.52 0.56
CA ARG A 174 10.11 12.54 1.65
C ARG A 174 9.80 11.47 2.72
N ARG A 175 8.52 11.31 3.10
CA ARG A 175 8.11 10.28 4.07
C ARG A 175 8.34 8.86 3.54
N ILE A 176 7.98 8.60 2.29
CA ILE A 176 8.17 7.31 1.65
C ILE A 176 9.66 6.98 1.54
N THR A 177 10.47 7.92 1.06
CA THR A 177 11.91 7.67 0.90
C THR A 177 12.63 7.51 2.24
N ALA A 178 12.13 8.11 3.32
CA ALA A 178 12.67 7.91 4.67
C ALA A 178 12.52 6.47 5.18
N THR A 179 11.63 5.66 4.60
CA THR A 179 11.48 4.24 4.91
C THR A 179 12.25 3.31 3.98
N GLY A 180 13.12 3.82 3.10
CA GLY A 180 13.90 3.01 2.16
C GLY A 180 13.15 2.63 0.89
N VAL A 181 11.93 3.14 0.69
CA VAL A 181 11.13 2.87 -0.52
C VAL A 181 11.61 3.74 -1.67
N THR A 182 11.96 3.08 -2.77
CA THR A 182 12.44 3.71 -4.01
C THR A 182 11.43 3.67 -5.15
N GLY A 183 10.37 2.89 -5.00
CA GLY A 183 9.32 2.78 -6.00
C GLY A 183 7.99 2.37 -5.41
N VAL A 184 6.91 2.77 -6.07
CA VAL A 184 5.55 2.45 -5.67
C VAL A 184 4.70 2.06 -6.88
N THR A 185 3.74 1.17 -6.66
CA THR A 185 2.69 0.86 -7.64
C THR A 185 1.38 1.51 -7.18
N ASP A 186 0.91 2.51 -7.94
CA ASP A 186 -0.39 3.13 -7.69
C ASP A 186 -1.52 2.18 -8.12
N ALA A 187 -2.38 1.84 -7.17
CA ALA A 187 -3.48 0.92 -7.33
C ALA A 187 -4.86 1.63 -7.33
N THR A 188 -4.87 2.94 -7.55
CA THR A 188 -6.11 3.71 -7.64
C THR A 188 -6.94 3.21 -8.82
N PRO A 189 -8.17 2.71 -8.58
CA PRO A 189 -9.05 2.29 -9.67
C PRO A 189 -9.48 3.51 -10.48
N ASP A 190 -9.73 3.32 -11.77
CA ASP A 190 -10.22 4.36 -12.68
C ASP A 190 -9.39 5.66 -12.66
N LEU A 191 -8.08 5.57 -12.36
CA LEU A 191 -7.18 6.72 -12.41
C LEU A 191 -7.16 7.27 -13.84
N GLY A 192 -7.67 8.48 -14.01
CA GLY A 192 -7.78 9.13 -15.32
C GLY A 192 -6.41 9.43 -15.94
N ALA A 193 -6.37 9.51 -17.27
CA ALA A 193 -5.13 9.83 -17.99
C ALA A 193 -4.50 11.16 -17.53
N GLU A 194 -5.30 12.17 -17.23
CA GLU A 194 -4.82 13.47 -16.72
C GLU A 194 -4.15 13.34 -15.36
N ASP A 195 -4.71 12.50 -14.46
CA ASP A 195 -4.13 12.27 -13.13
C ASP A 195 -2.83 11.48 -13.22
N MET A 196 -2.75 10.47 -14.10
CA MET A 196 -1.50 9.74 -14.38
C MET A 196 -0.44 10.70 -14.95
N VAL A 197 -0.79 11.51 -15.94
CA VAL A 197 0.14 12.50 -16.52
C VAL A 197 0.62 13.49 -15.45
N SER A 198 -0.27 13.98 -14.59
CA SER A 198 0.09 14.88 -13.50
C SER A 198 1.08 14.25 -12.51
N LEU A 199 0.90 12.98 -12.12
CA LEU A 199 1.85 12.26 -11.27
C LEU A 199 3.20 12.04 -11.98
N ILE A 200 3.19 11.71 -13.28
CA ILE A 200 4.42 11.58 -14.08
C ILE A 200 5.16 12.93 -14.16
N VAL A 201 4.44 14.04 -14.33
CA VAL A 201 5.03 15.38 -14.36
C VAL A 201 5.65 15.73 -13.01
N ALA A 202 4.95 15.47 -11.90
CA ALA A 202 5.49 15.68 -10.56
C ALA A 202 6.76 14.82 -10.31
N HIS A 203 6.76 13.58 -10.77
CA HIS A 203 7.94 12.71 -10.70
C HIS A 203 9.11 13.30 -11.52
N ARG A 204 8.88 13.72 -12.77
CA ARG A 204 9.92 14.33 -13.63
C ARG A 204 10.48 15.65 -13.06
N ARG A 205 9.67 16.40 -12.30
CA ARG A 205 10.09 17.62 -11.60
C ARG A 205 10.82 17.37 -10.29
N GLY A 206 10.90 16.09 -9.85
CA GLY A 206 11.49 15.72 -8.57
C GLY A 206 10.63 16.03 -7.35
N GLU A 207 9.37 16.43 -7.55
CA GLU A 207 8.39 16.62 -6.49
C GLU A 207 8.00 15.28 -5.86
N PHE A 208 7.94 14.22 -6.66
CA PHE A 208 7.76 12.84 -6.21
C PHE A 208 8.92 11.98 -6.70
N ARG A 209 9.83 11.62 -5.81
CA ARG A 209 11.10 10.93 -6.15
C ARG A 209 10.95 9.43 -6.41
N PRO A 210 10.09 8.67 -5.66
CA PRO A 210 9.94 7.24 -5.92
C PRO A 210 9.50 6.95 -7.35
N ARG A 211 9.99 5.84 -7.93
CA ARG A 211 9.56 5.41 -9.26
C ARG A 211 8.08 5.03 -9.23
N LEU A 212 7.34 5.41 -10.27
CA LEU A 212 5.90 5.20 -10.38
C LEU A 212 5.57 4.08 -11.35
N ARG A 213 4.70 3.18 -10.94
CA ARG A 213 3.95 2.25 -11.76
C ARG A 213 2.46 2.44 -11.49
N PHE A 214 1.60 2.17 -12.47
CA PHE A 214 0.15 2.27 -12.35
C PHE A 214 -0.50 0.93 -12.68
N LEU A 215 -1.54 0.55 -11.94
CA LEU A 215 -2.40 -0.59 -12.25
C LEU A 215 -3.58 -0.18 -13.15
N SER A 216 -3.99 1.08 -13.12
CA SER A 216 -5.01 1.62 -14.01
C SER A 216 -4.50 1.60 -15.47
N PRO A 217 -5.37 1.26 -16.46
CA PRO A 217 -6.81 1.00 -16.34
C PRO A 217 -7.17 -0.45 -15.96
N GLY A 218 -6.22 -1.35 -15.75
CA GLY A 218 -6.45 -2.77 -15.45
C GLY A 218 -6.87 -3.08 -14.00
N LYS A 219 -7.08 -2.07 -13.16
CA LYS A 219 -7.53 -2.27 -11.77
C LYS A 219 -9.04 -2.24 -11.67
N LYS A 220 -9.63 -3.26 -11.03
CA LYS A 220 -11.07 -3.36 -10.79
C LYS A 220 -11.37 -3.68 -9.32
N ILE A 221 -12.32 -2.94 -8.74
CA ILE A 221 -12.88 -3.23 -7.42
C ILE A 221 -14.14 -4.06 -7.60
N LEU A 222 -14.20 -5.20 -6.91
CA LEU A 222 -15.39 -6.04 -6.82
C LEU A 222 -16.22 -5.62 -5.60
N GLN A 223 -17.54 -5.69 -5.72
CA GLN A 223 -18.49 -5.39 -4.64
C GLN A 223 -19.40 -6.60 -4.45
N ASP A 224 -19.60 -7.04 -3.19
CA ASP A 224 -20.34 -8.28 -2.89
C ASP A 224 -21.82 -8.24 -3.32
N ASP A 225 -22.42 -7.05 -3.31
CA ASP A 225 -23.80 -6.82 -3.75
C ASP A 225 -23.96 -6.79 -5.30
N HIS A 226 -22.84 -6.82 -6.04
CA HIS A 226 -22.83 -6.74 -7.52
C HIS A 226 -21.80 -7.70 -8.15
N LEU A 227 -21.61 -8.88 -7.54
CA LEU A 227 -20.75 -9.91 -8.11
C LEU A 227 -21.44 -10.56 -9.32
N ASP A 228 -20.85 -10.37 -10.50
CA ASP A 228 -21.32 -10.92 -11.76
C ASP A 228 -20.14 -11.58 -12.50
N LEU A 229 -20.17 -12.90 -12.57
CA LEU A 229 -19.11 -13.70 -13.16
C LEU A 229 -18.97 -13.42 -14.67
N ASP A 230 -20.08 -13.33 -15.39
CA ASP A 230 -20.06 -13.15 -16.85
C ASP A 230 -19.48 -11.78 -17.20
N SER A 231 -19.97 -10.72 -16.56
CA SER A 231 -19.44 -9.36 -16.73
C SER A 231 -17.96 -9.24 -16.36
N LEU A 232 -17.51 -9.94 -15.31
CA LEU A 232 -16.10 -9.94 -14.92
C LEU A 232 -15.25 -10.69 -15.96
N THR A 233 -15.73 -11.84 -16.43
CA THR A 233 -15.07 -12.65 -17.45
C THR A 233 -14.90 -11.85 -18.75
N ASP A 234 -15.95 -11.19 -19.22
CA ASP A 234 -15.92 -10.36 -20.43
C ASP A 234 -14.91 -9.20 -20.29
N TRP A 235 -14.91 -8.53 -19.11
CA TRP A 235 -13.99 -7.43 -18.82
C TRP A 235 -12.52 -7.88 -18.81
N ILE A 236 -12.22 -9.05 -18.20
CA ILE A 236 -10.86 -9.63 -18.21
C ILE A 236 -10.45 -9.99 -19.64
N ALA A 237 -11.33 -10.68 -20.38
CA ALA A 237 -11.06 -11.09 -21.75
C ALA A 237 -10.80 -9.89 -22.69
N GLU A 238 -11.47 -8.75 -22.45
CA GLU A 238 -11.21 -7.51 -23.18
C GLU A 238 -9.80 -6.99 -22.92
N HIS A 239 -9.36 -6.94 -21.66
CA HIS A 239 -8.02 -6.49 -21.29
C HIS A 239 -6.95 -7.42 -21.88
N HIS A 240 -7.12 -8.74 -21.75
CA HIS A 240 -6.15 -9.70 -22.24
C HIS A 240 -6.03 -9.70 -23.77
N ARG A 241 -7.12 -9.41 -24.52
CA ARG A 241 -7.05 -9.24 -25.99
C ARG A 241 -6.10 -8.10 -26.41
N ASP A 242 -5.98 -7.08 -25.57
CA ASP A 242 -5.11 -5.93 -25.78
C ASP A 242 -3.72 -6.10 -25.12
N ASP A 243 -3.36 -7.34 -24.72
CA ASP A 243 -2.13 -7.65 -23.96
C ASP A 243 -1.95 -6.80 -22.69
N ARG A 244 -3.07 -6.50 -22.01
CA ARG A 244 -3.10 -5.71 -20.77
C ARG A 244 -3.44 -6.62 -19.58
N PRO A 245 -2.59 -6.62 -18.53
CA PRO A 245 -2.87 -7.36 -17.31
C PRO A 245 -4.00 -6.72 -16.51
N VAL A 246 -4.61 -7.53 -15.64
CA VAL A 246 -5.63 -7.08 -14.71
C VAL A 246 -5.16 -7.20 -13.26
N ALA A 247 -5.71 -6.33 -12.38
CA ALA A 247 -5.50 -6.35 -10.94
C ALA A 247 -6.86 -6.31 -10.23
N LEU A 248 -7.24 -7.40 -9.58
CA LEU A 248 -8.59 -7.63 -9.07
C LEU A 248 -8.61 -7.53 -7.53
N HIS A 249 -9.39 -6.59 -7.01
CA HIS A 249 -9.56 -6.38 -5.57
C HIS A 249 -10.42 -7.48 -4.97
N CYS A 250 -9.87 -8.25 -4.03
CA CYS A 250 -10.55 -9.36 -3.36
C CYS A 250 -10.35 -9.27 -1.84
N VAL A 251 -11.38 -8.82 -1.11
CA VAL A 251 -11.36 -8.73 0.37
C VAL A 251 -12.33 -9.72 1.03
N THR A 252 -13.19 -10.37 0.26
CA THR A 252 -14.08 -11.44 0.73
C THR A 252 -13.81 -12.75 -0.01
N ALA A 253 -14.22 -13.86 0.59
CA ALA A 253 -14.14 -15.18 -0.04
C ALA A 253 -14.98 -15.24 -1.34
N ALA A 254 -16.15 -14.59 -1.38
CA ALA A 254 -17.01 -14.55 -2.55
C ALA A 254 -16.33 -13.85 -3.74
N GLN A 255 -15.70 -12.68 -3.50
CA GLN A 255 -14.91 -11.96 -4.51
C GLN A 255 -13.77 -12.83 -5.04
N LEU A 256 -13.07 -13.54 -4.16
CA LEU A 256 -11.96 -14.41 -4.54
C LEU A 256 -12.44 -15.58 -5.43
N VAL A 257 -13.53 -16.25 -5.05
CA VAL A 257 -14.09 -17.38 -5.82
C VAL A 257 -14.51 -16.95 -7.22
N VAL A 258 -15.24 -15.83 -7.32
CA VAL A 258 -15.67 -15.28 -8.62
C VAL A 258 -14.46 -14.87 -9.48
N THR A 259 -13.45 -14.26 -8.87
CA THR A 259 -12.19 -13.89 -9.53
C THR A 259 -11.45 -15.12 -10.09
N ILE A 260 -11.29 -16.17 -9.29
CA ILE A 260 -10.65 -17.42 -9.71
C ILE A 260 -11.42 -18.04 -10.89
N ALA A 261 -12.75 -18.09 -10.80
CA ALA A 261 -13.59 -18.62 -11.86
C ALA A 261 -13.44 -17.85 -13.17
N ALA A 262 -13.45 -16.51 -13.12
CA ALA A 262 -13.28 -15.66 -14.29
C ALA A 262 -11.89 -15.81 -14.92
N LEU A 263 -10.81 -15.82 -14.11
CA LEU A 263 -9.43 -16.03 -14.59
C LEU A 263 -9.22 -17.42 -15.22
N ARG A 264 -9.90 -18.45 -14.70
CA ARG A 264 -9.88 -19.79 -15.32
C ARG A 264 -10.58 -19.83 -16.65
N ALA A 265 -11.69 -19.10 -16.79
CA ALA A 265 -12.46 -19.03 -18.03
C ALA A 265 -11.72 -18.28 -19.14
N THR A 266 -10.99 -17.21 -18.80
CA THR A 266 -10.27 -16.36 -19.76
C THR A 266 -8.83 -16.80 -20.03
N GLY A 267 -8.23 -17.59 -19.14
CA GLY A 267 -6.79 -17.73 -19.00
C GLY A 267 -6.17 -16.51 -18.32
N SER A 268 -5.01 -16.69 -17.66
CA SER A 268 -4.31 -15.62 -16.97
C SER A 268 -3.24 -14.98 -17.86
N HIS A 269 -3.09 -13.66 -17.75
CA HIS A 269 -1.93 -12.94 -18.27
C HIS A 269 -0.76 -13.03 -17.26
N PRO A 270 0.53 -13.12 -17.69
CA PRO A 270 1.68 -13.31 -16.80
C PRO A 270 1.89 -12.22 -15.73
N LEU A 271 1.24 -11.08 -15.89
CA LEU A 271 1.31 -9.95 -14.96
C LEU A 271 -0.02 -9.70 -14.25
N ASP A 272 -0.98 -10.62 -14.32
CA ASP A 272 -2.23 -10.51 -13.58
C ASP A 272 -1.98 -10.56 -12.08
N ARG A 273 -2.84 -9.84 -11.34
CA ARG A 273 -2.72 -9.74 -9.89
C ARG A 273 -4.08 -9.93 -9.22
N ILE A 274 -4.05 -10.57 -8.06
CA ILE A 274 -5.11 -10.46 -7.06
C ILE A 274 -4.58 -9.56 -5.95
N GLU A 275 -5.32 -8.49 -5.70
CA GLU A 275 -5.02 -7.52 -4.65
C GLU A 275 -5.73 -7.90 -3.37
N HIS A 276 -5.05 -7.75 -2.25
CA HIS A 276 -5.47 -8.06 -0.89
C HIS A 276 -5.53 -9.57 -0.61
N ALA A 277 -6.42 -10.32 -1.23
CA ALA A 277 -6.71 -11.71 -0.86
C ALA A 277 -6.89 -11.81 0.67
N ALA A 278 -7.74 -10.92 1.23
CA ALA A 278 -7.88 -10.77 2.68
C ALA A 278 -8.48 -12.01 3.33
N VAL A 279 -9.36 -12.71 2.63
CA VAL A 279 -9.92 -14.01 3.04
C VAL A 279 -9.62 -15.05 1.96
N VAL A 280 -8.83 -16.06 2.29
CA VAL A 280 -8.49 -17.15 1.40
C VAL A 280 -8.92 -18.50 2.02
N PRO A 281 -10.06 -19.07 1.59
CA PRO A 281 -10.46 -20.41 2.03
C PRO A 281 -9.43 -21.48 1.66
N ASP A 282 -9.36 -22.56 2.43
CA ASP A 282 -8.40 -23.66 2.19
C ASP A 282 -8.58 -24.29 0.80
N ASP A 283 -9.83 -24.43 0.36
CA ASP A 283 -10.18 -25.03 -0.94
C ASP A 283 -9.65 -24.19 -2.13
N ASN A 284 -9.42 -22.88 -1.94
CA ASN A 284 -8.93 -22.02 -3.02
C ASN A 284 -7.39 -21.93 -3.12
N LEU A 285 -6.65 -22.51 -2.18
CA LEU A 285 -5.17 -22.49 -2.24
C LEU A 285 -4.64 -23.22 -3.47
N ALA A 286 -5.22 -24.38 -3.78
CA ALA A 286 -4.83 -25.16 -4.97
C ALA A 286 -5.15 -24.41 -6.29
N ASP A 287 -6.27 -23.72 -6.34
CA ASP A 287 -6.69 -22.91 -7.47
C ASP A 287 -5.73 -21.74 -7.74
N LEU A 288 -5.37 -21.02 -6.67
CA LEU A 288 -4.40 -19.93 -6.74
C LEU A 288 -3.00 -20.43 -7.14
N ALA A 289 -2.58 -21.58 -6.63
CA ALA A 289 -1.31 -22.21 -7.00
C ALA A 289 -1.29 -22.57 -8.50
N GLU A 290 -2.37 -23.12 -9.01
CA GLU A 290 -2.51 -23.45 -10.44
C GLU A 290 -2.42 -22.19 -11.31
N LEU A 291 -3.19 -21.15 -11.01
CA LEU A 291 -3.17 -19.87 -11.73
C LEU A 291 -1.79 -19.20 -11.66
N SER A 292 -1.12 -19.27 -10.51
CA SER A 292 0.22 -18.73 -10.31
C SER A 292 1.27 -19.48 -11.14
N ARG A 293 1.22 -20.81 -11.14
CA ARG A 293 2.18 -21.68 -11.84
C ARG A 293 1.99 -21.63 -13.36
N LEU A 294 0.77 -21.68 -13.84
CA LEU A 294 0.45 -21.76 -15.28
C LEU A 294 0.38 -20.38 -15.92
N GLY A 295 -0.26 -19.43 -15.25
CA GLY A 295 -0.57 -18.11 -15.78
C GLY A 295 0.33 -16.98 -15.27
N GLY A 296 1.14 -17.22 -14.24
CA GLY A 296 2.01 -16.18 -13.68
C GLY A 296 1.31 -15.23 -12.68
N LEU A 297 0.06 -15.53 -12.30
CA LEU A 297 -0.70 -14.74 -11.34
C LEU A 297 0.10 -14.46 -10.06
N THR A 298 0.09 -13.21 -9.58
CA THR A 298 0.70 -12.81 -8.31
C THR A 298 -0.37 -12.31 -7.34
N VAL A 299 -0.32 -12.75 -6.09
CA VAL A 299 -1.12 -12.19 -4.99
C VAL A 299 -0.32 -11.08 -4.31
N VAL A 300 -0.92 -9.90 -4.17
CA VAL A 300 -0.33 -8.75 -3.44
C VAL A 300 -1.16 -8.48 -2.21
N THR A 301 -0.59 -8.72 -1.02
CA THR A 301 -1.33 -8.72 0.25
C THR A 301 -0.72 -7.79 1.29
N GLN A 302 -1.50 -7.47 2.34
CA GLN A 302 -1.18 -6.42 3.32
C GLN A 302 -1.30 -6.94 4.75
N PRO A 303 -0.29 -7.65 5.26
CA PRO A 303 -0.31 -8.20 6.62
C PRO A 303 -0.34 -7.12 7.72
N ASN A 304 0.03 -5.85 7.40
CA ASN A 304 -0.12 -4.73 8.33
C ASN A 304 -1.55 -4.57 8.86
N PHE A 305 -2.58 -4.96 8.10
CA PHE A 305 -3.95 -4.96 8.60
C PHE A 305 -4.18 -5.89 9.79
N VAL A 306 -3.37 -6.92 9.98
CA VAL A 306 -3.39 -7.72 11.22
C VAL A 306 -2.94 -6.88 12.41
N ALA A 307 -1.83 -6.15 12.27
CA ALA A 307 -1.31 -5.29 13.33
C ALA A 307 -2.20 -4.06 13.60
N GLU A 308 -2.94 -3.58 12.59
CA GLU A 308 -3.78 -2.39 12.70
C GLU A 308 -5.22 -2.69 13.12
N ARG A 309 -5.78 -3.83 12.67
CA ARG A 309 -7.21 -4.15 12.75
C ARG A 309 -7.50 -5.55 13.30
N GLY A 310 -6.47 -6.29 13.71
CA GLY A 310 -6.60 -7.70 14.08
C GLY A 310 -7.56 -7.95 15.23
N ASP A 311 -7.63 -7.07 16.23
CA ASP A 311 -8.60 -7.21 17.34
C ASP A 311 -10.05 -7.18 16.84
N GLN A 312 -10.29 -6.39 15.82
CA GLN A 312 -11.60 -6.30 15.20
C GLN A 312 -11.91 -7.53 14.36
N TYR A 313 -10.92 -8.05 13.62
CA TYR A 313 -11.11 -9.33 12.92
C TYR A 313 -11.42 -10.48 13.91
N LEU A 314 -10.76 -10.49 15.09
CA LEU A 314 -11.04 -11.46 16.14
C LEU A 314 -12.46 -11.33 16.71
N ALA A 315 -13.02 -10.11 16.71
CA ALA A 315 -14.38 -9.84 17.22
C ALA A 315 -15.47 -10.12 16.18
N ASP A 316 -15.24 -9.73 14.92
CA ASP A 316 -16.27 -9.67 13.88
C ASP A 316 -16.29 -10.93 13.00
N VAL A 317 -15.16 -11.65 12.87
CA VAL A 317 -15.04 -12.83 12.02
C VAL A 317 -15.18 -14.10 12.85
N PRO A 318 -15.93 -15.12 12.38
CA PRO A 318 -16.03 -16.40 13.10
C PRO A 318 -14.65 -17.03 13.36
N PRO A 319 -14.41 -17.61 14.57
CA PRO A 319 -13.11 -18.21 14.91
C PRO A 319 -12.62 -19.29 13.93
N THR A 320 -13.53 -19.97 13.26
CA THR A 320 -13.23 -20.99 12.24
C THR A 320 -12.62 -20.41 10.97
N GLU A 321 -12.77 -19.10 10.74
CA GLU A 321 -12.26 -18.40 9.56
C GLU A 321 -11.01 -17.56 9.86
N HIS A 322 -10.59 -17.44 11.13
CA HIS A 322 -9.41 -16.63 11.49
C HIS A 322 -8.13 -17.10 10.80
N SER A 323 -7.98 -18.42 10.55
CA SER A 323 -6.85 -18.97 9.80
C SER A 323 -6.84 -18.62 8.31
N GLN A 324 -7.96 -18.12 7.78
CA GLN A 324 -8.12 -17.75 6.38
C GLN A 324 -7.79 -16.27 6.12
N LEU A 325 -7.54 -15.48 7.19
CA LEU A 325 -7.33 -14.05 7.10
C LEU A 325 -5.86 -13.68 6.81
N TRP A 326 -5.65 -12.88 5.77
CA TRP A 326 -4.34 -12.30 5.42
C TRP A 326 -3.24 -13.37 5.37
N ARG A 327 -3.50 -14.45 4.67
CA ARG A 327 -2.61 -15.63 4.58
C ARG A 327 -1.35 -15.30 3.78
N VAL A 328 -0.19 -15.53 4.38
CA VAL A 328 1.09 -15.38 3.69
C VAL A 328 1.82 -16.72 3.63
N ALA A 329 2.01 -17.39 4.77
CA ALA A 329 2.75 -18.64 4.82
C ALA A 329 2.04 -19.77 4.03
N SER A 330 0.71 -19.87 4.13
CA SER A 330 -0.05 -20.86 3.36
C SER A 330 0.03 -20.63 1.85
N LEU A 331 -0.04 -19.36 1.40
CA LEU A 331 0.13 -19.03 -0.01
C LEU A 331 1.53 -19.39 -0.51
N LEU A 332 2.59 -19.03 0.23
CA LEU A 332 3.97 -19.39 -0.12
C LEU A 332 4.17 -20.92 -0.14
N LYS A 333 3.61 -21.65 0.85
CA LYS A 333 3.68 -23.12 0.91
C LYS A 333 2.96 -23.79 -0.25
N ALA A 334 1.89 -23.16 -0.75
CA ALA A 334 1.17 -23.61 -1.94
C ALA A 334 1.86 -23.19 -3.25
N GLU A 335 3.05 -22.59 -3.19
CA GLU A 335 3.80 -22.08 -4.34
C GLU A 335 3.08 -20.98 -5.14
N VAL A 336 2.19 -20.24 -4.47
CA VAL A 336 1.60 -19.02 -5.01
C VAL A 336 2.65 -17.91 -5.00
N ARG A 337 2.76 -17.15 -6.07
CA ARG A 337 3.60 -15.94 -6.13
C ARG A 337 2.99 -14.88 -5.25
N VAL A 338 3.75 -14.39 -4.26
CA VAL A 338 3.28 -13.40 -3.28
C VAL A 338 4.22 -12.21 -3.22
N ALA A 339 3.65 -11.02 -3.11
CA ALA A 339 4.35 -9.80 -2.74
C ALA A 339 3.59 -9.08 -1.62
N LEU A 340 4.29 -8.26 -0.85
CA LEU A 340 3.70 -7.45 0.21
C LEU A 340 3.57 -5.99 -0.22
N SER A 341 2.66 -5.29 0.43
CA SER A 341 2.43 -3.85 0.26
C SER A 341 1.79 -3.26 1.51
N THR A 342 1.63 -1.94 1.55
CA THR A 342 1.05 -1.22 2.70
C THR A 342 -0.41 -0.85 2.51
N ASP A 343 -0.86 -0.70 1.27
CA ASP A 343 -2.17 -0.14 0.90
C ASP A 343 -2.36 1.30 1.46
N MET A 344 -1.28 2.07 1.51
CA MET A 344 -1.31 3.46 1.97
C MET A 344 -2.26 4.32 1.12
N PRO A 345 -3.16 5.12 1.71
CA PRO A 345 -3.28 5.50 3.12
C PRO A 345 -4.31 4.66 3.91
N PHE A 346 -4.85 3.58 3.35
CA PHE A 346 -5.84 2.72 4.05
C PHE A 346 -5.17 1.82 5.08
N GLY A 347 -3.90 1.49 4.88
CA GLY A 347 -2.98 0.94 5.86
C GLY A 347 -1.86 1.94 6.18
N HIS A 348 -1.12 1.68 7.25
CA HIS A 348 0.06 2.48 7.62
C HIS A 348 1.16 2.35 6.56
N GLY A 349 1.65 3.48 6.05
CA GLY A 349 2.57 3.53 4.91
C GLY A 349 4.03 3.14 5.20
N ASP A 350 4.29 2.42 6.29
CA ASP A 350 5.62 1.92 6.64
C ASP A 350 5.74 0.43 6.28
N PRO A 351 6.55 0.05 5.26
CA PRO A 351 6.72 -1.33 4.84
C PRO A 351 7.35 -2.21 5.94
N TRP A 352 8.16 -1.64 6.83
CA TRP A 352 8.77 -2.37 7.94
C TRP A 352 7.71 -2.82 8.96
N THR A 353 6.69 -1.99 9.20
CA THR A 353 5.53 -2.38 9.99
C THR A 353 4.76 -3.53 9.33
N ALA A 354 4.59 -3.51 8.00
CA ALA A 354 3.96 -4.61 7.27
C ALA A 354 4.80 -5.90 7.35
N MET A 355 6.12 -5.79 7.26
CA MET A 355 7.03 -6.94 7.43
C MET A 355 6.93 -7.53 8.84
N ARG A 356 6.98 -6.70 9.90
CA ARG A 356 6.78 -7.15 11.30
C ARG A 356 5.44 -7.85 11.49
N ALA A 357 4.38 -7.29 10.88
CA ALA A 357 3.05 -7.91 10.94
C ALA A 357 2.99 -9.28 10.26
N ALA A 358 3.71 -9.47 9.16
CA ALA A 358 3.84 -10.79 8.51
C ALA A 358 4.62 -11.80 9.37
N VAL A 359 5.62 -11.34 10.13
CA VAL A 359 6.47 -12.18 10.99
C VAL A 359 5.77 -12.53 12.29
N TYR A 360 5.19 -11.57 12.99
CA TYR A 360 4.69 -11.74 14.35
C TYR A 360 3.19 -11.92 14.46
N ARG A 361 2.43 -11.42 13.49
CA ARG A 361 0.96 -11.47 13.41
C ARG A 361 0.25 -11.00 14.68
N THR A 362 0.88 -10.05 15.37
CA THR A 362 0.39 -9.49 16.62
C THR A 362 -0.64 -8.38 16.34
N THR A 363 -1.80 -8.49 16.98
CA THR A 363 -2.87 -7.46 16.93
C THR A 363 -2.56 -6.30 17.87
N PRO A 364 -3.30 -5.17 17.81
CA PRO A 364 -3.08 -4.04 18.72
C PRO A 364 -3.17 -4.39 20.20
N SER A 365 -4.01 -5.35 20.60
CA SER A 365 -4.12 -5.84 21.99
C SER A 365 -3.02 -6.82 22.40
N GLY A 366 -2.15 -7.25 21.47
CA GLY A 366 -1.11 -8.25 21.70
C GLY A 366 -1.56 -9.69 21.44
N ALA A 367 -2.79 -9.93 20.98
CA ALA A 367 -3.23 -11.26 20.55
C ALA A 367 -2.54 -11.63 19.22
N ILE A 368 -2.50 -12.93 18.91
CA ILE A 368 -1.94 -13.43 17.65
C ILE A 368 -3.09 -13.90 16.75
N LEU A 369 -3.18 -13.34 15.55
CA LEU A 369 -4.16 -13.72 14.54
C LEU A 369 -3.52 -14.66 13.51
N GLY A 370 -3.88 -15.96 13.53
CA GLY A 370 -3.40 -16.94 12.57
C GLY A 370 -1.89 -17.22 12.72
N ALA A 371 -1.45 -17.77 13.86
CA ALA A 371 -0.04 -18.06 14.16
C ALA A 371 0.67 -18.92 13.09
N ASN A 372 -0.08 -19.77 12.38
CA ASN A 372 0.45 -20.63 11.30
C ASN A 372 0.77 -19.84 10.02
N GLU A 373 0.36 -18.57 9.94
CA GLU A 373 0.60 -17.69 8.79
C GLU A 373 1.81 -16.76 8.98
N CYS A 374 2.59 -16.96 10.06
CA CYS A 374 3.87 -16.29 10.26
C CYS A 374 4.89 -16.73 9.21
N VAL A 375 5.66 -15.76 8.70
CA VAL A 375 6.79 -16.00 7.80
C VAL A 375 8.10 -15.56 8.45
N SER A 376 9.24 -15.98 7.91
CA SER A 376 10.53 -15.46 8.37
C SER A 376 10.71 -13.98 8.00
N ALA A 377 11.54 -13.27 8.78
CA ALA A 377 11.90 -11.89 8.49
C ALA A 377 12.53 -11.71 7.09
N ARG A 378 13.30 -12.70 6.64
CA ARG A 378 13.91 -12.70 5.30
C ARG A 378 12.87 -12.84 4.21
N GLU A 379 11.87 -13.71 4.37
CA GLU A 379 10.77 -13.84 3.41
C GLU A 379 9.95 -12.54 3.36
N ALA A 380 9.59 -11.97 4.52
CA ALA A 380 8.85 -10.70 4.59
C ALA A 380 9.59 -9.56 3.89
N LEU A 381 10.91 -9.41 4.12
CA LEU A 381 11.74 -8.42 3.43
C LEU A 381 11.79 -8.69 1.92
N THR A 382 12.02 -9.94 1.51
CA THR A 382 12.13 -10.31 0.09
C THR A 382 10.89 -9.93 -0.70
N MET A 383 9.69 -10.02 -0.11
CA MET A 383 8.42 -9.66 -0.74
C MET A 383 8.23 -8.15 -0.97
N PHE A 384 9.07 -7.28 -0.38
CA PHE A 384 9.15 -5.85 -0.71
C PHE A 384 10.31 -5.52 -1.66
N LEU A 385 11.17 -6.48 -1.98
CA LEU A 385 12.28 -6.29 -2.93
C LEU A 385 11.89 -6.62 -4.38
N GLY A 386 10.65 -6.97 -4.64
CA GLY A 386 10.13 -7.36 -5.94
C GLY A 386 10.34 -6.31 -7.03
N ARG A 387 10.35 -6.76 -8.28
CA ARG A 387 10.35 -5.84 -9.44
C ARG A 387 8.97 -5.19 -9.57
N PRO A 388 8.88 -3.95 -10.06
CA PRO A 388 7.59 -3.28 -10.24
C PRO A 388 6.60 -4.04 -11.13
N ASP A 389 7.10 -4.72 -12.16
CA ASP A 389 6.32 -5.51 -13.14
C ASP A 389 6.14 -6.98 -12.74
N GLN A 390 7.05 -7.52 -11.95
CA GLN A 390 7.03 -8.89 -11.43
C GLN A 390 7.26 -8.86 -9.91
N PRO A 391 6.21 -8.59 -9.12
CA PRO A 391 6.35 -8.34 -7.67
C PRO A 391 6.94 -9.51 -6.88
N ASP A 392 6.80 -10.75 -7.38
CA ASP A 392 7.38 -11.98 -6.82
C ASP A 392 8.87 -12.15 -7.11
N ARG A 393 9.45 -11.34 -8.01
CA ARG A 393 10.84 -11.44 -8.43
C ARG A 393 11.70 -10.41 -7.69
N ALA A 394 12.32 -10.84 -6.61
CA ALA A 394 13.22 -9.97 -5.84
C ALA A 394 14.40 -9.48 -6.69
N ARG A 395 14.73 -8.21 -6.53
CA ARG A 395 15.95 -7.59 -7.05
C ARG A 395 17.14 -7.93 -6.14
N THR A 396 18.34 -7.87 -6.70
CA THR A 396 19.60 -8.11 -6.02
C THR A 396 20.52 -6.89 -6.15
N VAL A 397 21.53 -6.81 -5.28
CA VAL A 397 22.59 -5.79 -5.38
C VAL A 397 23.71 -6.37 -6.26
N GLU A 398 23.52 -6.28 -7.57
CA GLU A 398 24.43 -6.82 -8.58
C GLU A 398 24.61 -5.82 -9.74
N ALA A 399 25.75 -5.88 -10.43
CA ALA A 399 26.00 -5.05 -11.59
C ALA A 399 24.90 -5.21 -12.67
N GLY A 400 24.46 -4.09 -13.22
CA GLY A 400 23.37 -4.03 -14.21
C GLY A 400 21.97 -3.90 -13.64
N GLN A 401 21.74 -4.14 -12.34
CA GLN A 401 20.45 -3.88 -11.69
C GLN A 401 20.22 -2.36 -11.55
N PRO A 402 18.95 -1.90 -11.35
CA PRO A 402 18.67 -0.50 -11.10
C PRO A 402 19.49 0.05 -9.93
N GLY A 403 19.93 1.29 -10.04
CA GLY A 403 20.70 2.00 -9.02
C GLY A 403 19.82 2.55 -7.87
N ASP A 404 18.79 1.80 -7.50
CA ASP A 404 17.82 2.10 -6.46
C ASP A 404 18.17 1.26 -5.22
N LEU A 405 18.68 1.89 -4.16
CA LEU A 405 19.22 1.21 -2.99
C LEU A 405 18.65 1.78 -1.69
N CYS A 406 18.51 0.92 -0.69
CA CYS A 406 18.27 1.25 0.70
C CYS A 406 19.51 0.87 1.52
N VAL A 407 20.06 1.84 2.25
CA VAL A 407 21.21 1.65 3.14
C VAL A 407 20.71 1.72 4.57
N LEU A 408 20.98 0.67 5.34
CA LEU A 408 20.62 0.60 6.77
C LEU A 408 21.86 0.87 7.63
N THR A 409 21.65 1.34 8.86
CA THR A 409 22.71 1.49 9.88
C THR A 409 23.20 0.14 10.39
N GLU A 410 22.32 -0.86 10.42
CA GLU A 410 22.54 -2.12 11.11
C GLU A 410 23.03 -3.23 10.16
N PRO A 411 23.83 -4.19 10.66
CA PRO A 411 24.23 -5.38 9.92
C PRO A 411 23.02 -6.30 9.67
N PRO A 412 23.09 -7.23 8.68
CA PRO A 412 21.94 -8.03 8.23
C PRO A 412 21.21 -8.80 9.33
N ALA A 413 21.95 -9.31 10.31
CA ALA A 413 21.32 -10.09 11.41
C ALA A 413 20.41 -9.20 12.28
N THR A 414 20.88 -8.01 12.64
CA THR A 414 20.10 -7.03 13.43
C THR A 414 18.94 -6.46 12.59
N ALA A 415 19.22 -6.10 11.33
CA ALA A 415 18.22 -5.58 10.42
C ALA A 415 17.03 -6.54 10.24
N LEU A 416 17.29 -7.84 10.12
CA LEU A 416 16.26 -8.87 10.02
C LEU A 416 15.57 -9.15 11.37
N ALA A 417 16.25 -8.94 12.50
CA ALA A 417 15.64 -9.14 13.82
C ALA A 417 14.67 -8.01 14.19
N GLU A 418 14.98 -6.77 13.80
CA GLU A 418 14.24 -5.58 14.22
C GLU A 418 13.18 -5.14 13.20
N LEU A 419 13.50 -5.23 11.88
CA LEU A 419 12.62 -4.79 10.78
C LEU A 419 12.03 -3.38 11.04
N ASP A 420 12.88 -2.39 11.27
CA ASP A 420 12.46 -1.04 11.67
C ASP A 420 12.92 0.04 10.68
N ALA A 421 12.02 0.96 10.32
CA ALA A 421 12.33 2.09 9.45
C ALA A 421 13.39 3.04 10.03
N GLY A 422 13.52 3.10 11.36
CA GLY A 422 14.55 3.89 12.05
C GLY A 422 15.98 3.47 11.72
N MET A 423 16.18 2.29 11.16
CA MET A 423 17.49 1.83 10.68
C MET A 423 17.87 2.38 9.31
N VAL A 424 16.96 3.02 8.57
CA VAL A 424 17.26 3.55 7.24
C VAL A 424 18.20 4.75 7.34
N ALA A 425 19.47 4.55 6.97
CA ALA A 425 20.48 5.61 6.95
C ALA A 425 20.40 6.45 5.67
N ALA A 426 20.15 5.80 4.53
CA ALA A 426 20.06 6.49 3.25
C ALA A 426 19.17 5.73 2.26
N THR A 427 18.54 6.50 1.37
CA THR A 427 17.79 5.99 0.21
C THR A 427 18.35 6.62 -1.05
N ILE A 428 18.64 5.79 -2.03
CA ILE A 428 19.25 6.16 -3.30
C ILE A 428 18.32 5.74 -4.43
N ILE A 429 18.03 6.65 -5.36
CA ILE A 429 17.21 6.38 -6.55
C ILE A 429 18.01 6.81 -7.78
N GLY A 430 18.30 5.86 -8.69
CA GLY A 430 19.08 6.13 -9.88
C GLY A 430 20.48 6.71 -9.58
N GLY A 431 21.10 6.27 -8.48
CA GLY A 431 22.39 6.77 -8.03
C GLY A 431 22.37 8.14 -7.35
N GLU A 432 21.20 8.76 -7.21
CA GLU A 432 21.03 10.02 -6.47
C GLU A 432 20.57 9.75 -5.03
N LEU A 433 21.21 10.42 -4.07
CA LEU A 433 20.83 10.38 -2.66
C LEU A 433 19.56 11.21 -2.47
N VAL A 434 18.42 10.55 -2.19
CA VAL A 434 17.10 11.20 -2.02
C VAL A 434 16.67 11.32 -0.57
N TYR A 435 17.25 10.53 0.32
CA TYR A 435 17.07 10.61 1.76
C TYR A 435 18.40 10.24 2.46
N PHE A 436 18.69 10.98 3.53
CA PHE A 436 19.82 10.71 4.42
C PHE A 436 19.42 11.07 5.85
N ALA A 437 19.51 10.10 6.76
CA ALA A 437 19.31 10.34 8.18
C ALA A 437 20.52 11.13 8.74
N MET A 438 20.27 12.31 9.29
CA MET A 438 21.26 13.18 9.90
C MET A 438 21.62 12.71 11.33
#